data_d551ff486da04dd9a1ccf4c8b16976a9
#
_entry.id   d551ff486da04dd9a1ccf4c8b16976a9
#
_cell.length_a   1.000
_cell.length_b   1.000
_cell.length_c   1.000
_cell.angle_alpha   90.00
_cell.angle_beta   90.00
_cell.angle_gamma   90.00
#
_symmetry.space_group_name_H-M   'P 1'
#
loop_
_entity.id
_entity.type
_entity.pdbx_description
1 polymer ?
#
loop_
_entity_poly.entity_id
_entity_poly.type
_entity_poly.pdbx_seq_one_letter_code
_entity_poly.pdbx_strand_id
1 'polypeptide(L)'
;MSNESQQQAQQQAQQQPQQQDAPAVTAFDLIGGEARVRELVDRFYDLMDLEAEFAGLRALHPASLDGSRDKLFWFLCGWLGGPNHFIERFGHPRLRARHLPFEIGISERDQWMRCMALAMQDVGLPEDLQMRLMKALFETADWMRNVAR
;
A
#
# COMPACT_ATOMS: atom_id res chain seq x y z
N MET A 1 43.30 -24.29 32.44
CA MET A 1 43.74 -23.01 31.82
C MET A 1 43.03 -22.64 30.51
N SER A 2 42.03 -23.35 30.08
CA SER A 2 41.35 -23.07 28.80
C SER A 2 39.85 -22.73 28.87
N ASN A 3 39.24 -22.86 30.05
CA ASN A 3 37.79 -22.63 30.18
C ASN A 3 37.38 -21.16 30.23
N GLU A 4 38.20 -20.30 30.77
CA GLU A 4 37.89 -18.88 30.91
C GLU A 4 38.03 -18.13 29.59
N SER A 5 39.01 -18.51 28.76
CA SER A 5 39.20 -17.90 27.43
C SER A 5 38.11 -18.31 26.43
N GLN A 6 37.57 -19.53 26.55
CA GLN A 6 36.45 -19.98 25.72
C GLN A 6 35.12 -19.39 26.14
N GLN A 7 34.91 -19.17 27.46
CA GLN A 7 33.74 -18.50 27.96
C GLN A 7 33.71 -17.01 27.60
N GLN A 8 34.85 -16.34 27.61
CA GLN A 8 34.98 -14.95 27.15
C GLN A 8 34.75 -14.81 25.66
N ALA A 9 35.23 -15.75 24.84
CA ALA A 9 34.98 -15.75 23.41
C ALA A 9 33.50 -16.04 23.06
N GLN A 10 32.83 -16.90 23.84
CA GLN A 10 31.39 -17.16 23.67
C GLN A 10 30.53 -15.99 24.14
N GLN A 11 30.93 -15.27 25.20
CA GLN A 11 30.24 -14.05 25.62
C GLN A 11 30.43 -12.90 24.65
N GLN A 12 31.60 -12.80 24.00
CA GLN A 12 31.82 -11.81 22.95
C GLN A 12 31.06 -12.13 21.65
N ALA A 13 30.86 -13.39 21.34
CA ALA A 13 30.05 -13.81 20.20
C ALA A 13 28.55 -13.56 20.42
N GLN A 14 28.08 -13.59 21.69
CA GLN A 14 26.70 -13.24 22.04
C GLN A 14 26.48 -11.72 22.20
N GLN A 15 27.54 -10.95 22.29
CA GLN A 15 27.55 -9.48 22.32
C GLN A 15 27.93 -8.86 20.97
N GLN A 16 27.96 -9.62 19.89
CA GLN A 16 27.89 -8.98 18.59
C GLN A 16 26.67 -8.04 18.64
N PRO A 17 26.87 -6.74 18.39
CA PRO A 17 25.73 -5.86 18.33
C PRO A 17 24.79 -6.53 17.31
N GLN A 18 23.64 -6.96 17.77
CA GLN A 18 22.53 -6.98 16.88
C GLN A 18 22.66 -5.66 16.15
N GLN A 19 23.11 -5.71 14.92
CA GLN A 19 22.99 -4.54 14.09
C GLN A 19 21.55 -4.12 14.29
N GLN A 20 21.37 -3.15 15.16
CA GLN A 20 20.13 -2.40 15.15
C GLN A 20 20.12 -1.89 13.73
N ASP A 21 19.46 -2.68 12.88
CA ASP A 21 19.22 -2.28 11.53
C ASP A 21 18.67 -0.87 11.64
N ALA A 22 19.42 0.09 11.10
CA ALA A 22 18.86 1.39 10.84
C ALA A 22 17.50 1.09 10.23
N PRO A 23 16.37 1.65 10.75
CA PRO A 23 15.06 1.27 10.26
C PRO A 23 15.11 1.31 8.75
N ALA A 24 14.86 0.14 8.15
CA ALA A 24 14.88 0.02 6.70
C ALA A 24 14.02 1.11 6.11
N VAL A 25 14.51 1.82 5.09
CA VAL A 25 13.76 2.84 4.40
C VAL A 25 12.51 2.18 3.81
N THR A 26 11.35 2.61 4.25
CA THR A 26 10.07 2.07 3.79
C THR A 26 9.62 2.74 2.49
N ALA A 27 8.70 2.11 1.77
CA ALA A 27 8.07 2.75 0.62
C ALA A 27 7.35 4.04 1.03
N PHE A 28 6.81 4.10 2.24
CA PHE A 28 6.23 5.32 2.82
C PHE A 28 7.25 6.47 2.87
N ASP A 29 8.46 6.18 3.32
CA ASP A 29 9.54 7.19 3.34
C ASP A 29 9.97 7.58 1.92
N LEU A 30 10.09 6.61 1.02
CA LEU A 30 10.49 6.86 -0.38
C LEU A 30 9.47 7.71 -1.14
N ILE A 31 8.19 7.55 -0.84
CA ILE A 31 7.12 8.35 -1.46
C ILE A 31 7.14 9.81 -0.98
N GLY A 32 7.58 10.04 0.25
CA GLY A 32 7.68 11.34 0.88
C GLY A 32 6.73 11.59 2.04
N GLY A 33 6.22 10.52 2.67
CA GLY A 33 5.40 10.59 3.87
C GLY A 33 3.91 10.84 3.62
N GLU A 34 3.18 11.18 4.67
CA GLU A 34 1.71 11.28 4.65
C GLU A 34 1.18 12.28 3.62
N ALA A 35 1.78 13.44 3.49
CA ALA A 35 1.33 14.48 2.56
C ALA A 35 1.39 13.97 1.10
N ARG A 36 2.41 13.22 0.74
CA ARG A 36 2.55 12.63 -0.60
C ARG A 36 1.61 11.47 -0.83
N VAL A 37 1.37 10.65 0.18
CA VAL A 37 0.36 9.57 0.10
C VAL A 37 -1.02 10.19 -0.11
N ARG A 38 -1.35 11.26 0.61
CA ARG A 38 -2.62 11.98 0.43
C ARG A 38 -2.77 12.55 -0.96
N GLU A 39 -1.73 13.17 -1.49
CA GLU A 39 -1.71 13.70 -2.85
C GLU A 39 -1.96 12.61 -3.89
N LEU A 40 -1.31 11.45 -3.74
CA LEU A 40 -1.52 10.29 -4.61
C LEU A 40 -2.97 9.80 -4.56
N VAL A 41 -3.53 9.65 -3.36
CA VAL A 41 -4.91 9.18 -3.16
C VAL A 41 -5.91 10.16 -3.77
N ASP A 42 -5.73 11.45 -3.53
CA ASP A 42 -6.61 12.47 -4.10
C ASP A 42 -6.55 12.49 -5.62
N ARG A 43 -5.37 12.36 -6.21
CA ARG A 43 -5.23 12.28 -7.67
C ARG A 43 -5.88 11.03 -8.23
N PHE A 44 -5.71 9.88 -7.56
CA PHE A 44 -6.35 8.63 -7.94
C PHE A 44 -7.88 8.77 -8.03
N TYR A 45 -8.51 9.32 -7.01
CA TYR A 45 -9.96 9.50 -7.01
C TYR A 45 -10.43 10.63 -7.92
N ASP A 46 -9.65 11.67 -8.12
CA ASP A 46 -9.95 12.71 -9.12
C ASP A 46 -9.99 12.12 -10.53
N LEU A 47 -9.02 11.28 -10.89
CA LEU A 47 -9.00 10.59 -12.19
C LEU A 47 -10.20 9.65 -12.32
N MET A 48 -10.51 8.89 -11.27
CA MET A 48 -11.67 7.98 -11.25
C MET A 48 -12.98 8.72 -11.50
N ASP A 49 -13.14 9.91 -10.95
CA ASP A 49 -14.34 10.72 -11.06
C ASP A 49 -14.45 11.44 -12.40
N LEU A 50 -13.33 11.89 -12.95
CA LEU A 50 -13.31 12.77 -14.11
C LEU A 50 -13.12 12.04 -15.45
N GLU A 51 -12.44 10.89 -15.45
CA GLU A 51 -12.09 10.20 -16.70
C GLU A 51 -13.12 9.12 -17.04
N ALA A 52 -13.69 9.22 -18.25
CA ALA A 52 -14.73 8.30 -18.73
C ALA A 52 -14.27 6.83 -18.75
N GLU A 53 -12.98 6.57 -18.98
CA GLU A 53 -12.44 5.20 -18.97
C GLU A 53 -12.59 4.48 -17.64
N PHE A 54 -12.79 5.22 -16.52
CA PHE A 54 -12.96 4.66 -15.19
C PHE A 54 -14.42 4.66 -14.70
N ALA A 55 -15.38 4.87 -15.60
CA ALA A 55 -16.81 4.94 -15.26
C ALA A 55 -17.32 3.66 -14.58
N GLY A 56 -16.87 2.49 -15.02
CA GLY A 56 -17.23 1.20 -14.38
C GLY A 56 -16.72 1.08 -12.96
N LEU A 57 -15.48 1.49 -12.73
CA LEU A 57 -14.90 1.53 -11.39
C LEU A 57 -15.59 2.58 -10.51
N ARG A 58 -15.83 3.77 -11.06
CA ARG A 58 -16.53 4.86 -10.35
C ARG A 58 -17.90 4.42 -9.86
N ALA A 59 -18.63 3.66 -10.67
CA ALA A 59 -19.96 3.17 -10.35
C ALA A 59 -20.02 2.25 -9.13
N LEU A 60 -18.90 1.64 -8.73
CA LEU A 60 -18.81 0.81 -7.53
C LEU A 60 -18.70 1.63 -6.24
N HIS A 61 -18.52 2.93 -6.35
CA HIS A 61 -18.29 3.83 -5.23
C HIS A 61 -19.54 4.65 -4.89
N PRO A 62 -19.68 5.15 -3.65
CA PRO A 62 -20.75 6.06 -3.29
C PRO A 62 -20.72 7.36 -4.09
N ALA A 63 -21.80 8.11 -4.06
CA ALA A 63 -21.92 9.42 -4.73
C ALA A 63 -20.82 10.39 -4.26
N SER A 64 -20.54 10.46 -2.96
CA SER A 64 -19.39 11.17 -2.40
C SER A 64 -18.19 10.23 -2.27
N LEU A 65 -17.04 10.66 -2.76
CA LEU A 65 -15.76 9.93 -2.63
C LEU A 65 -15.00 10.28 -1.33
N ASP A 66 -15.51 11.16 -0.50
CA ASP A 66 -14.77 11.64 0.68
C ASP A 66 -14.37 10.51 1.63
N GLY A 67 -15.30 9.61 1.94
CA GLY A 67 -15.03 8.45 2.78
C GLY A 67 -14.06 7.47 2.14
N SER A 68 -14.15 7.25 0.82
CA SER A 68 -13.24 6.39 0.08
C SER A 68 -11.82 6.95 0.05
N ARG A 69 -11.67 8.26 -0.13
CA ARG A 69 -10.37 8.96 -0.07
C ARG A 69 -9.69 8.75 1.29
N ASP A 70 -10.43 8.95 2.37
CA ASP A 70 -9.89 8.78 3.72
C ASP A 70 -9.47 7.35 3.99
N LYS A 71 -10.31 6.37 3.65
CA LYS A 71 -10.03 4.95 3.90
C LYS A 71 -8.82 4.46 3.11
N LEU A 72 -8.70 4.82 1.85
CA LEU A 72 -7.54 4.43 1.05
C LEU A 72 -6.27 5.11 1.56
N PHE A 73 -6.34 6.37 1.94
CA PHE A 73 -5.22 7.08 2.56
C PHE A 73 -4.74 6.36 3.83
N TRP A 74 -5.64 6.06 4.75
CA TRP A 74 -5.30 5.36 5.99
C TRP A 74 -4.71 3.97 5.72
N PHE A 75 -5.29 3.23 4.79
CA PHE A 75 -4.80 1.91 4.41
C PHE A 75 -3.42 1.98 3.78
N LEU A 76 -3.21 2.87 2.81
CA LEU A 76 -1.94 2.97 2.09
C LEU A 76 -0.81 3.42 3.01
N CYS A 77 -1.05 4.32 3.95
CA CYS A 77 -0.01 4.69 4.92
C CYS A 77 0.57 3.46 5.61
N GLY A 78 -0.26 2.60 6.16
CA GLY A 78 0.17 1.37 6.82
C GLY A 78 0.76 0.35 5.86
N TRP A 79 0.14 0.16 4.71
CA TRP A 79 0.59 -0.78 3.69
C TRP A 79 1.98 -0.45 3.14
N LEU A 80 2.30 0.83 3.04
CA LEU A 80 3.60 1.33 2.59
C LEU A 80 4.67 1.29 3.71
N GLY A 81 4.32 0.90 4.92
CA GLY A 81 5.23 0.81 6.06
C GLY A 81 5.24 2.03 6.97
N GLY A 82 4.29 2.95 6.81
CA GLY A 82 4.08 4.10 7.67
C GLY A 82 3.08 3.82 8.81
N PRO A 83 2.46 4.87 9.36
CA PRO A 83 1.52 4.74 10.47
C PRO A 83 0.32 3.84 10.13
N ASN A 84 -0.09 2.99 11.07
CA ASN A 84 -1.20 2.05 10.92
C ASN A 84 -2.57 2.71 11.15
N HIS A 85 -2.86 3.80 10.48
CA HIS A 85 -4.09 4.58 10.67
C HIS A 85 -5.37 3.76 10.47
N PHE A 86 -5.38 2.86 9.46
CA PHE A 86 -6.55 2.03 9.19
C PHE A 86 -6.79 1.02 10.30
N ILE A 87 -5.74 0.35 10.75
CA ILE A 87 -5.81 -0.68 11.80
C ILE A 87 -6.25 -0.05 13.13
N GLU A 88 -5.76 1.13 13.45
CA GLU A 88 -6.15 1.87 14.66
C GLU A 88 -7.65 2.21 14.67
N ARG A 89 -8.24 2.49 13.50
CA ARG A 89 -9.66 2.88 13.38
C ARG A 89 -10.61 1.69 13.22
N PHE A 90 -10.20 0.68 12.45
CA PHE A 90 -11.09 -0.40 11.98
C PHE A 90 -10.59 -1.80 12.33
N GLY A 91 -9.38 -1.96 12.89
CA GLY A 91 -8.74 -3.25 13.07
C GLY A 91 -8.18 -3.80 11.77
N HIS A 92 -8.03 -5.12 11.68
CA HIS A 92 -7.48 -5.78 10.50
C HIS A 92 -8.26 -5.39 9.24
N PRO A 93 -7.59 -5.01 8.13
CA PRO A 93 -8.27 -4.51 6.93
C PRO A 93 -9.27 -5.50 6.31
N ARG A 94 -9.00 -6.80 6.32
CA ARG A 94 -9.85 -7.84 5.72
C ARG A 94 -10.33 -7.43 4.34
N LEU A 95 -9.39 -7.06 3.48
CA LEU A 95 -9.68 -6.42 2.20
C LEU A 95 -10.64 -7.23 1.33
N ARG A 96 -10.41 -8.54 1.21
CA ARG A 96 -11.28 -9.39 0.39
C ARG A 96 -12.71 -9.41 0.93
N ALA A 97 -12.90 -9.58 2.24
CA ALA A 97 -14.23 -9.58 2.85
C ALA A 97 -14.96 -8.25 2.62
N ARG A 98 -14.26 -7.13 2.73
CA ARG A 98 -14.84 -5.79 2.53
C ARG A 98 -15.22 -5.52 1.07
N HIS A 99 -14.61 -6.22 0.11
CA HIS A 99 -14.88 -6.06 -1.32
C HIS A 99 -15.92 -7.06 -1.85
N LEU A 100 -16.27 -8.10 -1.11
CA LEU A 100 -17.25 -9.10 -1.53
C LEU A 100 -18.63 -8.52 -1.92
N PRO A 101 -19.14 -7.45 -1.30
CA PRO A 101 -20.41 -6.84 -1.72
C PRO A 101 -20.38 -6.23 -3.13
N PHE A 102 -19.21 -6.04 -3.72
CA PHE A 102 -19.04 -5.43 -5.04
C PHE A 102 -18.64 -6.48 -6.07
N GLU A 103 -19.19 -6.41 -7.27
CA GLU A 103 -18.77 -7.28 -8.37
C GLU A 103 -17.45 -6.79 -8.96
N ILE A 104 -16.37 -7.51 -8.67
CA ILE A 104 -15.03 -7.18 -9.12
C ILE A 104 -14.51 -8.29 -10.03
N GLY A 105 -14.44 -7.99 -11.30
CA GLY A 105 -13.84 -8.84 -12.33
C GLY A 105 -12.54 -8.27 -12.85
N ILE A 106 -12.11 -8.79 -13.99
CA ILE A 106 -10.86 -8.36 -14.66
C ILE A 106 -10.95 -6.88 -15.05
N SER A 107 -12.10 -6.41 -15.57
CA SER A 107 -12.26 -5.03 -16.00
C SER A 107 -12.08 -4.04 -14.84
N GLU A 108 -12.69 -4.29 -13.71
CA GLU A 108 -12.62 -3.43 -12.53
C GLU A 108 -11.21 -3.42 -11.94
N ARG A 109 -10.55 -4.60 -11.88
CA ARG A 109 -9.15 -4.70 -11.49
C ARG A 109 -8.25 -3.88 -12.40
N ASP A 110 -8.42 -4.02 -13.71
CA ASP A 110 -7.57 -3.34 -14.69
C ASP A 110 -7.81 -1.83 -14.68
N GLN A 111 -9.04 -1.37 -14.52
CA GLN A 111 -9.36 0.05 -14.36
C GLN A 111 -8.69 0.63 -13.10
N TRP A 112 -8.76 -0.09 -11.98
CA TRP A 112 -8.13 0.33 -10.73
C TRP A 112 -6.61 0.47 -10.90
N MET A 113 -5.98 -0.55 -11.50
CA MET A 113 -4.54 -0.55 -11.74
C MET A 113 -4.10 0.59 -12.67
N ARG A 114 -4.83 0.81 -13.77
CA ARG A 114 -4.55 1.89 -14.69
C ARG A 114 -4.74 3.26 -14.05
N CYS A 115 -5.80 3.44 -13.31
CA CYS A 115 -6.06 4.68 -12.58
C CYS A 115 -4.93 5.00 -11.59
N MET A 116 -4.49 4.00 -10.83
CA MET A 116 -3.38 4.16 -9.89
C MET A 116 -2.06 4.45 -10.60
N ALA A 117 -1.78 3.79 -11.71
CA ALA A 117 -0.57 4.06 -12.50
C ALA A 117 -0.54 5.50 -13.00
N LEU A 118 -1.65 6.01 -13.52
CA LEU A 118 -1.76 7.40 -13.97
C LEU A 118 -1.60 8.38 -12.81
N ALA A 119 -2.20 8.08 -11.65
CA ALA A 119 -2.04 8.90 -10.46
C ALA A 119 -0.58 8.98 -10.02
N MET A 120 0.13 7.85 -10.00
CA MET A 120 1.56 7.81 -9.66
C MET A 120 2.41 8.64 -10.61
N GLN A 121 2.11 8.59 -11.90
CA GLN A 121 2.79 9.40 -12.93
C GLN A 121 2.51 10.89 -12.70
N ASP A 122 1.26 11.25 -12.46
CA ASP A 122 0.84 12.65 -12.32
C ASP A 122 1.43 13.32 -11.08
N VAL A 123 1.58 12.57 -9.98
CA VAL A 123 2.24 13.10 -8.77
C VAL A 123 3.77 12.97 -8.82
N GLY A 124 4.32 12.36 -9.87
CA GLY A 124 5.76 12.34 -10.13
C GLY A 124 6.55 11.39 -9.25
N LEU A 125 6.04 10.21 -8.92
CA LEU A 125 6.82 9.21 -8.21
C LEU A 125 7.98 8.71 -9.09
N PRO A 126 9.15 8.34 -8.49
CA PRO A 126 10.23 7.70 -9.25
C PRO A 126 9.76 6.44 -9.97
N GLU A 127 10.21 6.21 -11.20
CA GLU A 127 9.76 5.08 -12.03
C GLU A 127 10.00 3.72 -11.39
N ASP A 128 11.15 3.50 -10.77
CA ASP A 128 11.48 2.25 -10.10
C ASP A 128 10.54 1.98 -8.92
N LEU A 129 10.17 3.02 -8.18
CA LEU A 129 9.18 2.93 -7.11
C LEU A 129 7.79 2.62 -7.66
N GLN A 130 7.38 3.30 -8.76
CA GLN A 130 6.12 2.99 -9.43
C GLN A 130 6.03 1.53 -9.84
N MET A 131 7.06 0.99 -10.47
CA MET A 131 7.10 -0.41 -10.91
C MET A 131 6.96 -1.39 -9.75
N ARG A 132 7.68 -1.16 -8.65
CA ARG A 132 7.61 -1.99 -7.45
C ARG A 132 6.24 -1.97 -6.80
N LEU A 133 5.66 -0.78 -6.65
CA LEU A 133 4.34 -0.61 -6.03
C LEU A 133 3.25 -1.19 -6.93
N MET A 134 3.32 -0.98 -8.24
CA MET A 134 2.35 -1.52 -9.17
C MET A 134 2.32 -3.04 -9.17
N LYS A 135 3.48 -3.69 -9.10
CA LYS A 135 3.56 -5.14 -8.99
C LYS A 135 2.89 -5.66 -7.71
N ALA A 136 3.19 -5.05 -6.57
CA ALA A 136 2.61 -5.44 -5.29
C ALA A 136 1.10 -5.15 -5.22
N LEU A 137 0.68 -4.01 -5.73
CA LEU A 137 -0.74 -3.63 -5.79
C LEU A 137 -1.53 -4.53 -6.72
N PHE A 138 -0.95 -4.98 -7.84
CA PHE A 138 -1.63 -5.91 -8.74
C PHE A 138 -1.98 -7.21 -8.03
N GLU A 139 -1.07 -7.79 -7.26
CA GLU A 139 -1.33 -9.01 -6.49
C GLU A 139 -2.51 -8.81 -5.52
N THR A 140 -2.55 -7.68 -4.85
CA THR A 140 -3.65 -7.33 -3.94
C THR A 140 -4.96 -7.10 -4.69
N ALA A 141 -4.93 -6.35 -5.77
CA ALA A 141 -6.11 -6.06 -6.59
C ALA A 141 -6.68 -7.32 -7.24
N ASP A 142 -5.81 -8.20 -7.74
CA ASP A 142 -6.22 -9.48 -8.32
C ASP A 142 -6.89 -10.38 -7.28
N TRP A 143 -6.41 -10.35 -6.04
CA TRP A 143 -7.02 -11.06 -4.92
C TRP A 143 -8.43 -10.58 -4.58
N MET A 144 -8.77 -9.32 -4.91
CA MET A 144 -10.10 -8.75 -4.68
C MET A 144 -11.15 -9.25 -5.69
N ARG A 145 -10.75 -9.85 -6.81
CA ARG A 145 -11.69 -10.36 -7.81
C ARG A 145 -12.60 -11.43 -7.21
N ASN A 146 -13.88 -11.33 -7.51
CA ASN A 146 -14.91 -12.23 -6.99
C ASN A 146 -15.93 -12.68 -8.05
N VAL A 147 -15.73 -12.29 -9.30
CA VAL A 147 -16.49 -12.77 -10.46
C VAL A 147 -15.53 -13.19 -11.57
N ALA A 148 -15.95 -14.16 -12.40
CA ALA A 148 -15.10 -14.83 -13.38
C ALA A 148 -14.95 -14.10 -14.72
N ARG A 149 -15.17 -12.79 -14.75
CA ARG A 149 -15.14 -11.99 -15.99
C ARG A 149 -14.34 -10.70 -15.83
#